data_1d3de503ccbf2ea3d3e5ee08cb41d28a
#
_entry.id   1d3de503ccbf2ea3d3e5ee08cb41d28a
#
_cell.length_a   1.000
_cell.length_b   1.000
_cell.length_c   1.000
_cell.angle_alpha   90.00
_cell.angle_beta   90.00
_cell.angle_gamma   90.00
#
_symmetry.space_group_name_H-M   'P 1'
#
loop_
_entity.id
_entity.type
_entity.pdbx_description
1 polymer ?
#
loop_
_entity_poly.entity_id
_entity_poly.type
_entity_poly.pdbx_seq_one_letter_code
_entity_poly.pdbx_strand_id
1 'polypeptide(L)'
;MAGPPRDLRAWIALLEREGELRRITAEVDPDLEITEITDRVVKSGGPALLFENPKGSKHPLLINQFGTERRMCLAFGIERLDDVAAKVEDVLEMQPPQGLVEKVRGLRKLKSIADSLPKTVSKGSCQEVVLEGDDVDLGLLPVQRCWPGDPAPFITLPAVITKDPRTGVRNVGMYRMQVIDARSTYMHWQIHKDGRADLLAAEDGRIPVAVAIGLDPVTAYSASAPLPYHIDELMLAGFLRGEPVELVRCKTVDLEVPANAEIVLEGHVSRDDVGLEGPFGDHTGYYTAAEEFPVFRLXXXXXXXXPRSSSASPRRRTPGSGRRPSGSSSRRSR
;
A
#
# COMPACT_ATOMS: atom_id res chain seq x y z
N MET A 1 10.36 17.40 -13.88
CA MET A 1 10.43 16.54 -12.66
C MET A 1 10.57 15.07 -13.06
N ALA A 2 11.09 14.22 -12.18
CA ALA A 2 11.04 12.77 -12.38
C ALA A 2 9.57 12.33 -12.42
N GLY A 3 9.26 11.26 -13.15
CA GLY A 3 7.91 10.71 -13.17
C GLY A 3 7.46 10.14 -11.82
N PRO A 4 6.20 9.74 -11.70
CA PRO A 4 5.70 9.15 -10.45
C PRO A 4 6.52 7.94 -10.00
N PRO A 5 6.71 7.75 -8.70
CA PRO A 5 7.41 6.56 -8.19
C PRO A 5 6.64 5.27 -8.49
N ARG A 6 7.37 4.19 -8.79
CA ARG A 6 6.78 2.94 -9.30
C ARG A 6 6.37 1.95 -8.22
N ASP A 7 6.85 2.14 -7.00
CA ASP A 7 6.55 1.30 -5.84
C ASP A 7 6.72 2.11 -4.55
N LEU A 8 6.36 1.52 -3.43
CA LEU A 8 6.44 2.21 -2.13
C LEU A 8 7.89 2.55 -1.76
N ARG A 9 8.85 1.70 -2.11
CA ARG A 9 10.26 1.93 -1.76
C ARG A 9 10.86 3.10 -2.54
N ALA A 10 10.52 3.19 -3.83
CA ALA A 10 10.88 4.35 -4.67
C ALA A 10 10.22 5.62 -4.14
N TRP A 11 8.99 5.52 -3.64
CA TRP A 11 8.29 6.64 -3.01
C TRP A 11 9.00 7.11 -1.74
N ILE A 12 9.37 6.19 -0.85
CA ILE A 12 10.11 6.50 0.38
C ILE A 12 11.45 7.19 0.01
N ALA A 13 12.17 6.65 -0.97
CA ALA A 13 13.44 7.22 -1.42
C ALA A 13 13.26 8.63 -2.00
N LEU A 14 12.17 8.86 -2.72
CA LEU A 14 11.85 10.21 -3.26
C LEU A 14 11.55 11.18 -2.11
N LEU A 15 10.70 10.80 -1.18
CA LEU A 15 10.38 11.65 -0.01
C LEU A 15 11.63 12.00 0.77
N GLU A 16 12.53 11.04 0.97
CA GLU A 16 13.79 11.25 1.70
C GLU A 16 14.71 12.24 0.96
N ARG A 17 14.87 12.06 -0.35
CA ARG A 17 15.69 12.95 -1.19
C ARG A 17 15.16 14.39 -1.19
N GLU A 18 13.83 14.54 -1.15
CA GLU A 18 13.17 15.86 -1.18
C GLU A 18 13.04 16.51 0.22
N GLY A 19 13.54 15.84 1.26
CA GLY A 19 13.46 16.34 2.64
C GLY A 19 12.07 16.25 3.26
N GLU A 20 11.20 15.44 2.67
CA GLU A 20 9.78 15.25 3.08
C GLU A 20 9.58 14.01 3.95
N LEU A 21 10.65 13.35 4.40
CA LEU A 21 10.60 12.15 5.23
C LEU A 21 11.48 12.29 6.48
N ARG A 22 10.99 11.82 7.61
CA ARG A 22 11.78 11.65 8.83
C ARG A 22 11.76 10.17 9.22
N ARG A 23 12.95 9.55 9.39
CA ARG A 23 13.07 8.19 9.91
C ARG A 23 13.10 8.23 11.43
N ILE A 24 12.37 7.31 12.05
CA ILE A 24 12.31 7.14 13.51
C ILE A 24 12.83 5.74 13.82
N THR A 25 14.03 5.68 14.41
CA THR A 25 14.71 4.41 14.70
C THR A 25 14.39 3.89 16.11
N ALA A 26 13.87 4.73 16.99
CA ALA A 26 13.40 4.31 18.30
C ALA A 26 12.24 3.31 18.16
N GLU A 27 12.13 2.38 19.11
CA GLU A 27 10.95 1.52 19.19
C GLU A 27 9.74 2.38 19.60
N VAL A 28 8.64 2.27 18.86
CA VAL A 28 7.40 3.03 19.11
C VAL A 28 6.22 2.07 19.02
N ASP A 29 5.27 2.21 19.96
CA ASP A 29 4.12 1.31 20.04
C ASP A 29 3.05 1.68 18.98
N PRO A 30 2.61 0.73 18.12
CA PRO A 30 1.48 0.99 17.22
C PRO A 30 0.15 1.19 17.96
N ASP A 31 0.07 0.81 19.24
CA ASP A 31 -1.10 1.06 20.05
C ASP A 31 -1.04 2.50 20.59
N LEU A 32 -1.69 3.42 19.89
CA LEU A 32 -1.87 4.84 20.20
C LEU A 32 -0.63 5.73 20.03
N GLU A 33 0.59 5.25 20.37
CA GLU A 33 1.77 6.12 20.42
C GLU A 33 2.18 6.64 19.04
N ILE A 34 2.22 5.76 18.03
CA ILE A 34 2.53 6.17 16.65
C ILE A 34 1.54 7.25 16.18
N THR A 35 0.25 7.06 16.48
CA THR A 35 -0.78 8.02 16.07
C THR A 35 -0.61 9.35 16.78
N GLU A 36 -0.34 9.35 18.08
CA GLU A 36 -0.13 10.59 18.87
C GLU A 36 1.06 11.39 18.31
N ILE A 37 2.17 10.72 18.00
CA ILE A 37 3.33 11.37 17.39
C ILE A 37 2.94 11.96 16.02
N THR A 38 2.25 11.16 15.22
CA THR A 38 1.84 11.56 13.86
C THR A 38 0.87 12.74 13.89
N ASP A 39 -0.11 12.73 14.80
CA ASP A 39 -1.09 13.79 14.93
C ASP A 39 -0.41 15.15 15.20
N ARG A 40 0.57 15.15 16.09
CA ARG A 40 1.33 16.38 16.38
C ARG A 40 2.13 16.85 15.16
N VAL A 41 2.74 15.92 14.43
CA VAL A 41 3.51 16.24 13.23
C VAL A 41 2.60 16.77 12.12
N VAL A 42 1.44 16.14 11.90
CA VAL A 42 0.46 16.59 10.91
C VAL A 42 -0.01 18.02 11.22
N LYS A 43 -0.38 18.28 12.47
CA LYS A 43 -0.88 19.60 12.91
C LYS A 43 0.16 20.70 12.77
N SER A 44 1.45 20.35 12.81
CA SER A 44 2.53 21.31 12.60
C SER A 44 2.98 21.43 11.13
N GLY A 45 2.30 20.74 10.20
CA GLY A 45 2.67 20.72 8.79
C GLY A 45 3.97 19.95 8.52
N GLY A 46 4.30 19.00 9.38
CA GLY A 46 5.58 18.27 9.32
C GLY A 46 5.63 17.15 8.28
N PRO A 47 6.78 16.48 8.16
CA PRO A 47 7.06 15.50 7.10
C PRO A 47 6.30 14.18 7.27
N ALA A 48 6.41 13.32 6.28
CA ALA A 48 6.06 11.90 6.41
C ALA A 48 7.00 11.26 7.44
N LEU A 49 6.51 10.25 8.16
CA LEU A 49 7.27 9.54 9.18
C LEU A 49 7.42 8.07 8.78
N LEU A 50 8.64 7.56 8.86
CA LEU A 50 8.92 6.13 8.68
C LEU A 50 9.41 5.58 10.02
N PHE A 51 8.54 4.87 10.71
CA PHE A 51 8.89 4.15 11.95
C PHE A 51 9.57 2.85 11.56
N GLU A 52 10.88 2.74 11.85
CA GLU A 52 11.68 1.57 11.47
C GLU A 52 11.52 0.40 12.43
N ASN A 53 11.16 0.68 13.69
CA ASN A 53 11.02 -0.31 14.76
C ASN A 53 9.66 -0.20 15.46
N PRO A 54 8.54 -0.47 14.77
CA PRO A 54 7.27 -0.58 15.49
C PRO A 54 7.33 -1.77 16.45
N LYS A 55 6.93 -1.55 17.68
CA LYS A 55 6.94 -2.58 18.74
C LYS A 55 6.13 -3.80 18.29
N GLY A 56 6.73 -4.98 18.39
CA GLY A 56 6.08 -6.24 18.05
C GLY A 56 6.11 -6.61 16.58
N SER A 57 6.65 -5.76 15.69
CA SER A 57 6.70 -6.05 14.26
C SER A 57 8.10 -5.84 13.69
N LYS A 58 8.45 -6.64 12.70
CA LYS A 58 9.68 -6.48 11.90
C LYS A 58 9.46 -5.61 10.67
N HIS A 59 8.21 -5.27 10.38
CA HIS A 59 7.85 -4.44 9.24
C HIS A 59 7.83 -2.97 9.65
N PRO A 60 8.51 -2.09 8.92
CA PRO A 60 8.43 -0.66 9.22
C PRO A 60 7.05 -0.12 8.84
N LEU A 61 6.71 1.07 9.37
CA LEU A 61 5.43 1.71 9.11
C LEU A 61 5.65 3.13 8.58
N LEU A 62 5.12 3.40 7.38
CA LEU A 62 5.11 4.74 6.77
C LEU A 62 3.76 5.39 7.02
N ILE A 63 3.77 6.63 7.51
CA ILE A 63 2.53 7.37 7.80
C ILE A 63 2.69 8.84 7.39
N ASN A 64 1.58 9.55 7.21
CA ASN A 64 1.54 10.95 6.78
C ASN A 64 2.16 11.15 5.38
N GLN A 65 2.09 10.13 4.54
CA GLN A 65 2.78 10.17 3.24
C GLN A 65 2.10 11.12 2.22
N PHE A 66 0.85 11.50 2.44
CA PHE A 66 0.06 12.36 1.55
C PHE A 66 -0.38 13.66 2.22
N GLY A 67 0.18 14.00 3.36
CA GLY A 67 -0.34 15.06 4.24
C GLY A 67 -0.08 16.50 3.82
N THR A 68 0.56 16.75 2.66
CA THR A 68 0.74 18.11 2.12
C THR A 68 0.58 18.12 0.61
N GLU A 69 0.20 19.29 0.07
CA GLU A 69 0.13 19.51 -1.37
C GLU A 69 1.46 19.17 -2.07
N ARG A 70 2.59 19.57 -1.46
CA ARG A 70 3.92 19.26 -1.99
C ARG A 70 4.12 17.75 -2.15
N ARG A 71 3.79 16.96 -1.12
CA ARG A 71 3.93 15.50 -1.22
C ARG A 71 2.99 14.90 -2.26
N MET A 72 1.77 15.44 -2.38
CA MET A 72 0.85 15.01 -3.44
C MET A 72 1.42 15.31 -4.83
N CYS A 73 1.98 16.50 -5.04
CA CYS A 73 2.62 16.84 -6.32
C CYS A 73 3.80 15.91 -6.63
N LEU A 74 4.64 15.61 -5.62
CA LEU A 74 5.73 14.64 -5.77
C LEU A 74 5.22 13.24 -6.14
N ALA A 75 4.12 12.81 -5.52
CA ALA A 75 3.49 11.50 -5.78
C ALA A 75 3.10 11.34 -7.25
N PHE A 76 2.55 12.41 -7.84
CA PHE A 76 2.11 12.39 -9.24
C PHE A 76 3.17 12.87 -10.24
N GLY A 77 4.33 13.33 -9.77
CA GLY A 77 5.37 13.88 -10.64
C GLY A 77 4.94 15.14 -11.39
N ILE A 78 4.18 16.01 -10.73
CA ILE A 78 3.59 17.24 -11.30
C ILE A 78 3.99 18.47 -10.47
N GLU A 79 3.72 19.64 -11.02
CA GLU A 79 4.01 20.92 -10.33
C GLU A 79 2.79 21.43 -9.54
N ARG A 80 1.58 21.14 -10.02
CA ARG A 80 0.33 21.63 -9.42
C ARG A 80 -0.72 20.52 -9.40
N LEU A 81 -1.49 20.44 -8.34
CA LEU A 81 -2.56 19.44 -8.22
C LEU A 81 -3.65 19.60 -9.30
N ASP A 82 -3.89 20.83 -9.76
CA ASP A 82 -4.84 21.09 -10.86
C ASP A 82 -4.52 20.27 -12.12
N ASP A 83 -3.24 19.92 -12.32
CA ASP A 83 -2.81 19.13 -13.48
C ASP A 83 -3.35 17.69 -13.42
N VAL A 84 -3.57 17.14 -12.21
CA VAL A 84 -4.22 15.83 -12.04
C VAL A 84 -5.71 15.94 -12.35
N ALA A 85 -6.36 16.96 -11.80
CA ALA A 85 -7.79 17.18 -12.02
C ALA A 85 -8.09 17.25 -13.53
N ALA A 86 -7.31 18.06 -14.26
CA ALA A 86 -7.47 18.19 -15.71
C ALA A 86 -7.29 16.85 -16.45
N LYS A 87 -6.30 16.05 -16.05
CA LYS A 87 -6.08 14.71 -16.64
C LYS A 87 -7.26 13.76 -16.37
N VAL A 88 -7.80 13.78 -15.15
CA VAL A 88 -8.93 12.93 -14.78
C VAL A 88 -10.20 13.37 -15.52
N GLU A 89 -10.49 14.65 -15.56
CA GLU A 89 -11.61 15.22 -16.32
C GLU A 89 -11.54 14.82 -17.79
N ASP A 90 -10.36 14.93 -18.37
CA ASP A 90 -10.09 14.53 -19.75
C ASP A 90 -10.49 13.06 -20.03
N VAL A 91 -10.30 12.17 -19.07
CA VAL A 91 -10.69 10.76 -19.21
C VAL A 91 -12.21 10.60 -19.07
N LEU A 92 -12.78 11.25 -18.05
CA LEU A 92 -14.21 11.11 -17.73
C LEU A 92 -15.14 11.75 -18.79
N GLU A 93 -14.68 12.82 -19.44
CA GLU A 93 -15.46 13.58 -20.44
C GLU A 93 -15.29 13.09 -21.87
N MET A 94 -14.70 11.91 -22.08
CA MET A 94 -14.48 11.38 -23.44
C MET A 94 -15.81 11.19 -24.18
N GLN A 95 -16.01 12.00 -25.21
CA GLN A 95 -17.15 11.90 -26.12
C GLN A 95 -16.71 11.37 -27.49
N PRO A 96 -17.62 10.74 -28.26
CA PRO A 96 -17.31 10.31 -29.61
C PRO A 96 -16.86 11.50 -30.49
N PRO A 97 -15.76 11.38 -31.21
CA PRO A 97 -15.20 12.48 -31.99
C PRO A 97 -16.10 12.86 -33.18
N GLN A 98 -16.33 14.16 -33.38
CA GLN A 98 -17.22 14.68 -34.44
C GLN A 98 -16.51 15.29 -35.65
N GLY A 99 -15.18 15.23 -35.73
CA GLY A 99 -14.43 15.79 -36.86
C GLY A 99 -13.12 15.12 -37.12
N LEU A 100 -12.45 15.41 -38.24
CA LEU A 100 -11.20 14.74 -38.65
C LEU A 100 -10.07 15.01 -37.65
N VAL A 101 -9.92 16.24 -37.20
CA VAL A 101 -8.91 16.63 -36.22
C VAL A 101 -9.22 15.98 -34.87
N GLU A 102 -10.51 15.94 -34.49
CA GLU A 102 -10.97 15.28 -33.28
C GLU A 102 -10.77 13.77 -33.34
N LYS A 103 -10.95 13.16 -34.52
CA LYS A 103 -10.66 11.73 -34.73
C LYS A 103 -9.18 11.41 -34.49
N VAL A 104 -8.26 12.24 -35.00
CA VAL A 104 -6.81 12.04 -34.79
C VAL A 104 -6.45 12.23 -33.31
N ARG A 105 -7.03 13.26 -32.67
CA ARG A 105 -6.83 13.52 -31.23
C ARG A 105 -7.41 12.38 -30.39
N GLY A 106 -8.62 11.91 -30.77
CA GLY A 106 -9.30 10.80 -30.13
C GLY A 106 -8.51 9.49 -30.25
N LEU A 107 -7.88 9.21 -31.41
CA LEU A 107 -7.04 8.03 -31.61
C LEU A 107 -5.81 8.05 -30.68
N ARG A 108 -5.17 9.20 -30.51
CA ARG A 108 -4.03 9.33 -29.60
C ARG A 108 -4.45 9.08 -28.14
N LYS A 109 -5.60 9.63 -27.77
CA LYS A 109 -6.17 9.47 -26.42
C LYS A 109 -6.57 8.01 -26.17
N LEU A 110 -7.22 7.37 -27.13
CA LEU A 110 -7.57 5.94 -27.07
C LEU A 110 -6.31 5.08 -26.97
N LYS A 111 -5.26 5.44 -27.69
CA LYS A 111 -3.98 4.72 -27.59
C LYS A 111 -3.38 4.89 -26.19
N SER A 112 -3.37 6.10 -25.64
CA SER A 112 -2.86 6.37 -24.29
C SER A 112 -3.61 5.54 -23.23
N ILE A 113 -4.93 5.43 -23.35
CA ILE A 113 -5.75 4.60 -22.47
C ILE A 113 -5.40 3.12 -22.66
N ALA A 114 -5.32 2.67 -23.90
CA ALA A 114 -4.94 1.26 -24.20
C ALA A 114 -3.56 0.92 -23.66
N ASP A 115 -2.61 1.86 -23.79
CA ASP A 115 -1.24 1.70 -23.28
C ASP A 115 -1.20 1.73 -21.72
N SER A 116 -2.26 2.21 -21.07
CA SER A 116 -2.38 2.31 -19.60
C SER A 116 -3.08 1.11 -18.97
N LEU A 117 -3.66 0.22 -19.78
CA LEU A 117 -4.36 -0.96 -19.25
C LEU A 117 -3.40 -1.85 -18.47
N PRO A 118 -3.84 -2.36 -17.30
CA PRO A 118 -2.98 -3.24 -16.49
C PRO A 118 -2.46 -4.43 -17.28
N LYS A 119 -1.25 -4.88 -16.95
CA LYS A 119 -0.58 -6.01 -17.62
C LYS A 119 -0.23 -7.10 -16.62
N THR A 120 -0.68 -8.32 -16.87
CA THR A 120 -0.33 -9.47 -16.05
C THR A 120 1.10 -9.91 -16.32
N VAL A 121 1.88 -10.06 -15.25
CA VAL A 121 3.25 -10.57 -15.29
C VAL A 121 3.32 -11.92 -14.54
N SER A 122 4.36 -12.69 -14.83
CA SER A 122 4.51 -14.04 -14.27
C SER A 122 5.01 -14.06 -12.82
N LYS A 123 5.63 -12.97 -12.35
CA LYS A 123 6.20 -12.87 -11.00
C LYS A 123 6.02 -11.45 -10.46
N GLY A 124 5.76 -11.36 -9.15
CA GLY A 124 5.68 -10.09 -8.44
C GLY A 124 6.53 -10.12 -7.17
N SER A 125 7.13 -8.99 -6.82
CA SER A 125 7.89 -8.88 -5.58
C SER A 125 7.01 -9.13 -4.34
N CYS A 126 5.71 -8.85 -4.45
CA CYS A 126 4.74 -9.14 -3.39
C CYS A 126 4.63 -10.64 -3.05
N GLN A 127 5.20 -11.52 -3.89
CA GLN A 127 5.13 -12.98 -3.70
C GLN A 127 6.47 -13.61 -3.30
N GLU A 128 7.46 -12.81 -2.87
CA GLU A 128 8.77 -13.32 -2.47
C GLU A 128 8.71 -14.16 -1.18
N VAL A 129 7.82 -13.80 -0.27
CA VAL A 129 7.55 -14.57 0.95
C VAL A 129 6.08 -14.97 0.92
N VAL A 130 5.80 -16.22 1.19
CA VAL A 130 4.43 -16.76 1.21
C VAL A 130 4.20 -17.44 2.56
N LEU A 131 3.18 -17.00 3.27
CA LEU A 131 2.75 -17.56 4.55
C LEU A 131 1.41 -18.24 4.34
N GLU A 132 1.32 -19.50 4.77
CA GLU A 132 0.13 -20.34 4.59
C GLU A 132 -0.21 -21.06 5.91
N GLY A 133 -1.45 -21.48 6.03
CA GLY A 133 -1.90 -22.25 7.19
C GLY A 133 -1.68 -21.49 8.49
N ASP A 134 -0.99 -22.13 9.42
CA ASP A 134 -0.77 -21.57 10.76
C ASP A 134 0.26 -20.44 10.81
N ASP A 135 0.99 -20.21 9.72
CA ASP A 135 1.95 -19.09 9.63
C ASP A 135 1.26 -17.77 9.28
N VAL A 136 -0.01 -17.80 8.88
CA VAL A 136 -0.77 -16.57 8.56
C VAL A 136 -1.15 -15.86 9.86
N ASP A 137 -0.61 -14.66 10.05
CA ASP A 137 -0.86 -13.90 11.28
C ASP A 137 -0.78 -12.39 11.01
N LEU A 138 -1.90 -11.70 11.13
CA LEU A 138 -1.98 -10.24 11.03
C LEU A 138 -1.16 -9.53 12.13
N GLY A 139 -0.91 -10.22 13.24
CA GLY A 139 -0.06 -9.70 14.32
C GLY A 139 1.40 -9.48 13.92
N LEU A 140 1.84 -10.02 12.77
CA LEU A 140 3.18 -9.74 12.23
C LEU A 140 3.29 -8.31 11.68
N LEU A 141 2.17 -7.67 11.37
CA LEU A 141 2.11 -6.35 10.75
C LEU A 141 1.94 -5.27 11.83
N PRO A 142 2.50 -4.06 11.66
CA PRO A 142 2.35 -2.98 12.64
C PRO A 142 1.01 -2.26 12.43
N VAL A 143 -0.09 -3.02 12.54
CA VAL A 143 -1.44 -2.42 12.39
C VAL A 143 -1.71 -1.55 13.63
N GLN A 144 -2.17 -0.32 13.38
CA GLN A 144 -2.33 0.67 14.44
C GLN A 144 -3.71 0.64 15.08
N ARG A 145 -3.76 0.76 16.41
CA ARG A 145 -4.95 1.28 17.08
C ARG A 145 -4.74 2.79 17.22
N CYS A 146 -5.54 3.57 16.49
CA CYS A 146 -5.26 4.99 16.32
C CYS A 146 -5.78 5.85 17.50
N TRP A 147 -6.96 5.55 18.02
CA TRP A 147 -7.59 6.39 19.02
C TRP A 147 -8.07 5.58 20.23
N PRO A 148 -8.14 6.20 21.43
CA PRO A 148 -8.51 5.44 22.64
C PRO A 148 -9.87 4.74 22.57
N GLY A 149 -10.82 5.28 21.80
CA GLY A 149 -12.14 4.68 21.62
C GLY A 149 -12.22 3.60 20.54
N ASP A 150 -11.15 3.40 19.77
CA ASP A 150 -11.12 2.30 18.78
C ASP A 150 -11.04 0.97 19.55
N PRO A 151 -11.89 -0.03 19.22
CA PRO A 151 -11.89 -1.29 19.95
C PRO A 151 -10.72 -2.21 19.62
N ALA A 152 -10.06 -1.99 18.47
CA ALA A 152 -8.97 -2.84 17.96
C ALA A 152 -8.14 -2.05 16.94
N PRO A 153 -7.01 -2.59 16.47
CA PRO A 153 -6.26 -1.98 15.36
C PRO A 153 -7.03 -2.01 14.04
N PHE A 154 -6.77 -1.02 13.18
CA PHE A 154 -7.39 -0.89 11.86
C PHE A 154 -6.33 -0.78 10.78
N ILE A 155 -6.46 -1.56 9.70
CA ILE A 155 -5.71 -1.35 8.46
C ILE A 155 -6.41 -0.20 7.73
N THR A 156 -5.70 0.90 7.49
CA THR A 156 -6.32 2.17 7.05
C THR A 156 -6.10 2.51 5.58
N LEU A 157 -5.10 1.91 4.92
CA LEU A 157 -4.79 2.17 3.51
C LEU A 157 -4.70 0.88 2.67
N PRO A 158 -5.64 -0.06 2.82
CA PRO A 158 -5.62 -1.26 1.99
C PRO A 158 -6.36 -1.02 0.68
N ALA A 159 -5.79 -1.42 -0.45
CA ALA A 159 -6.53 -1.52 -1.71
C ALA A 159 -7.17 -2.90 -1.76
N VAL A 160 -8.47 -2.95 -1.67
CA VAL A 160 -9.27 -4.18 -1.63
C VAL A 160 -9.76 -4.49 -3.04
N ILE A 161 -9.44 -5.67 -3.52
CA ILE A 161 -9.70 -6.09 -4.91
C ILE A 161 -10.76 -7.18 -4.91
N THR A 162 -11.82 -6.96 -5.69
CA THR A 162 -12.90 -7.91 -5.93
C THR A 162 -13.15 -8.02 -7.44
N LYS A 163 -14.04 -8.92 -7.83
CA LYS A 163 -14.59 -9.01 -9.19
C LYS A 163 -16.11 -9.21 -9.08
N ASP A 164 -16.85 -8.48 -9.90
CA ASP A 164 -18.28 -8.73 -10.06
C ASP A 164 -18.44 -10.18 -10.58
N PRO A 165 -19.09 -11.07 -9.82
CA PRO A 165 -19.20 -12.49 -10.22
C PRO A 165 -20.01 -12.72 -11.50
N ARG A 166 -20.81 -11.73 -11.93
CA ARG A 166 -21.62 -11.83 -13.16
C ARG A 166 -20.85 -11.40 -14.40
N THR A 167 -20.00 -10.38 -14.28
CA THR A 167 -19.33 -9.75 -15.42
C THR A 167 -17.83 -10.02 -15.47
N GLY A 168 -17.22 -10.36 -14.32
CA GLY A 168 -15.78 -10.51 -14.19
C GLY A 168 -15.03 -9.17 -14.13
N VAL A 169 -15.76 -8.06 -14.08
CA VAL A 169 -15.15 -6.72 -13.99
C VAL A 169 -14.50 -6.56 -12.62
N ARG A 170 -13.23 -6.14 -12.62
CA ARG A 170 -12.48 -5.86 -11.39
C ARG A 170 -12.96 -4.55 -10.76
N ASN A 171 -13.00 -4.55 -9.44
CA ASN A 171 -13.15 -3.35 -8.62
C ASN A 171 -11.95 -3.27 -7.67
N VAL A 172 -11.40 -2.08 -7.49
CA VAL A 172 -10.34 -1.82 -6.50
C VAL A 172 -10.77 -0.63 -5.64
N GLY A 173 -11.06 -0.89 -4.37
CA GLY A 173 -11.55 0.16 -3.47
C GLY A 173 -10.70 0.27 -2.20
N MET A 174 -10.66 1.46 -1.62
CA MET A 174 -9.99 1.72 -0.35
C MET A 174 -11.01 1.58 0.78
N TYR A 175 -10.93 0.51 1.56
CA TYR A 175 -11.88 0.24 2.66
C TYR A 175 -11.11 -0.12 3.93
N ARG A 176 -11.36 0.59 5.03
CA ARG A 176 -10.72 0.28 6.31
C ARG A 176 -11.09 -1.14 6.77
N MET A 177 -10.19 -1.78 7.49
CA MET A 177 -10.40 -3.16 7.96
C MET A 177 -10.01 -3.25 9.44
N GLN A 178 -10.99 -3.49 10.30
CA GLN A 178 -10.72 -3.70 11.74
C GLN A 178 -10.24 -5.13 11.97
N VAL A 179 -9.09 -5.28 12.62
CA VAL A 179 -8.55 -6.61 12.97
C VAL A 179 -9.43 -7.25 14.04
N ILE A 180 -9.82 -8.50 13.83
CA ILE A 180 -10.57 -9.31 14.80
C ILE A 180 -9.59 -10.26 15.51
N ASP A 181 -8.80 -10.98 14.74
CA ASP A 181 -7.84 -11.95 15.23
C ASP A 181 -6.71 -12.13 14.21
N ALA A 182 -5.86 -13.15 14.39
CA ALA A 182 -4.70 -13.41 13.53
C ALA A 182 -5.06 -13.57 12.04
N ARG A 183 -6.29 -13.98 11.73
CA ARG A 183 -6.69 -14.36 10.36
C ARG A 183 -8.01 -13.74 9.91
N SER A 184 -8.53 -12.75 10.63
CA SER A 184 -9.79 -12.13 10.23
C SER A 184 -9.86 -10.65 10.54
N THR A 185 -10.61 -9.94 9.68
CA THR A 185 -10.92 -8.51 9.86
C THR A 185 -12.38 -8.28 9.50
N TYR A 186 -12.99 -7.23 10.03
CA TYR A 186 -14.21 -6.69 9.43
C TYR A 186 -13.83 -5.94 8.18
N MET A 187 -14.71 -5.96 7.18
CA MET A 187 -14.53 -5.28 5.89
C MET A 187 -15.57 -4.15 5.80
N HIS A 188 -15.13 -2.90 5.88
CA HIS A 188 -16.02 -1.74 5.95
C HIS A 188 -16.70 -1.45 4.60
N TRP A 189 -17.56 -2.36 4.15
CA TRP A 189 -18.34 -2.22 2.91
C TRP A 189 -19.70 -1.63 3.19
N GLN A 190 -19.81 -0.32 3.14
CA GLN A 190 -21.09 0.38 3.20
C GLN A 190 -22.01 -0.06 2.03
N ILE A 191 -23.30 0.14 2.23
CA ILE A 191 -24.34 -0.36 1.33
C ILE A 191 -24.19 0.07 -0.14
N HIS A 192 -23.58 1.23 -0.38
CA HIS A 192 -23.41 1.80 -1.72
C HIS A 192 -22.03 1.51 -2.34
N LYS A 193 -21.22 0.65 -1.74
CA LYS A 193 -19.86 0.36 -2.22
C LYS A 193 -19.84 -0.83 -3.17
N ASP A 194 -18.97 -0.77 -4.17
CA ASP A 194 -18.88 -1.79 -5.23
C ASP A 194 -18.51 -3.17 -4.67
N GLY A 195 -17.60 -3.25 -3.70
CA GLY A 195 -17.31 -4.52 -3.02
C GLY A 195 -18.54 -5.14 -2.35
N ARG A 196 -19.43 -4.31 -1.79
CA ARG A 196 -20.71 -4.77 -1.24
C ARG A 196 -21.62 -5.28 -2.35
N ALA A 197 -21.69 -4.57 -3.47
CA ALA A 197 -22.49 -4.96 -4.63
C ALA A 197 -22.01 -6.31 -5.20
N ASP A 198 -20.70 -6.51 -5.30
CA ASP A 198 -20.12 -7.79 -5.75
C ASP A 198 -20.52 -8.94 -4.84
N LEU A 199 -20.46 -8.74 -3.52
CA LEU A 199 -20.87 -9.75 -2.53
C LEU A 199 -22.35 -10.09 -2.67
N LEU A 200 -23.20 -9.08 -2.85
CA LEU A 200 -24.65 -9.29 -3.01
C LEU A 200 -25.00 -10.00 -4.33
N ALA A 201 -24.17 -9.80 -5.36
CA ALA A 201 -24.35 -10.43 -6.67
C ALA A 201 -23.94 -11.92 -6.68
N ALA A 202 -23.16 -12.37 -5.71
CA ALA A 202 -22.67 -13.76 -5.65
C ALA A 202 -23.81 -14.72 -5.33
N GLU A 203 -24.03 -15.72 -6.19
CA GLU A 203 -25.11 -16.72 -6.03
C GLU A 203 -24.93 -17.55 -4.76
N ASP A 204 -23.68 -17.95 -4.46
CA ASP A 204 -23.37 -18.74 -3.27
C ASP A 204 -23.15 -17.87 -2.02
N GLY A 205 -23.33 -16.55 -2.14
CA GLY A 205 -23.17 -15.62 -1.03
C GLY A 205 -21.72 -15.44 -0.56
N ARG A 206 -20.75 -15.78 -1.40
CA ARG A 206 -19.32 -15.71 -1.05
C ARG A 206 -18.50 -15.21 -2.24
N ILE A 207 -17.53 -14.32 -1.98
CA ILE A 207 -16.64 -13.85 -3.04
C ILE A 207 -15.18 -13.96 -2.59
N PRO A 208 -14.26 -14.22 -3.54
CA PRO A 208 -12.85 -14.08 -3.28
C PRO A 208 -12.48 -12.61 -3.12
N VAL A 209 -11.52 -12.33 -2.26
CA VAL A 209 -11.04 -10.97 -1.99
C VAL A 209 -9.52 -11.03 -1.88
N ALA A 210 -8.84 -10.06 -2.49
CA ALA A 210 -7.41 -9.84 -2.28
C ALA A 210 -7.22 -8.40 -1.77
N VAL A 211 -6.28 -8.23 -0.85
CA VAL A 211 -5.98 -6.92 -0.25
C VAL A 211 -4.52 -6.62 -0.47
N ALA A 212 -4.23 -5.52 -1.15
CA ALA A 212 -2.86 -5.06 -1.41
C ALA A 212 -2.55 -3.87 -0.50
N ILE A 213 -1.41 -3.94 0.20
CA ILE A 213 -0.96 -2.92 1.16
C ILE A 213 0.45 -2.49 0.76
N GLY A 214 0.75 -1.19 0.90
CA GLY A 214 2.07 -0.66 0.56
C GLY A 214 2.26 -0.51 -0.95
N LEU A 215 1.31 0.14 -1.59
CA LEU A 215 1.32 0.44 -3.04
C LEU A 215 2.12 1.72 -3.33
N ASP A 216 2.49 1.91 -4.59
CA ASP A 216 2.94 3.22 -5.05
C ASP A 216 1.82 4.25 -4.87
N PRO A 217 2.18 5.53 -4.73
CA PRO A 217 1.19 6.55 -4.34
C PRO A 217 0.09 6.77 -5.38
N VAL A 218 0.37 6.61 -6.67
CA VAL A 218 -0.64 6.83 -7.73
C VAL A 218 -1.66 5.69 -7.73
N THR A 219 -1.19 4.45 -7.56
CA THR A 219 -2.08 3.28 -7.46
C THR A 219 -2.94 3.38 -6.17
N ALA A 220 -2.33 3.80 -5.05
CA ALA A 220 -3.09 4.02 -3.81
C ALA A 220 -4.17 5.10 -3.98
N TYR A 221 -3.84 6.23 -4.62
CA TYR A 221 -4.82 7.28 -4.93
C TYR A 221 -5.95 6.74 -5.81
N SER A 222 -5.61 6.01 -6.87
CA SER A 222 -6.60 5.50 -7.83
C SER A 222 -7.61 4.55 -7.16
N ALA A 223 -7.17 3.76 -6.18
CA ALA A 223 -8.06 2.89 -5.39
C ALA A 223 -9.07 3.68 -4.55
N SER A 224 -8.86 4.99 -4.35
CA SER A 224 -9.80 5.85 -3.61
C SER A 224 -10.59 6.79 -4.54
N ALA A 225 -10.30 6.79 -5.84
CA ALA A 225 -10.94 7.70 -6.79
C ALA A 225 -12.42 7.32 -7.02
N PRO A 226 -13.32 8.29 -7.03
CA PRO A 226 -14.77 8.02 -7.24
C PRO A 226 -15.08 7.82 -8.73
N LEU A 227 -14.61 6.71 -9.28
CA LEU A 227 -14.80 6.40 -10.70
C LEU A 227 -16.22 5.86 -10.95
N PRO A 228 -16.77 6.07 -12.15
CA PRO A 228 -18.00 5.39 -12.56
C PRO A 228 -17.80 3.86 -12.54
N TYR A 229 -18.86 3.15 -12.18
CA TYR A 229 -18.88 1.69 -12.20
C TYR A 229 -18.40 1.19 -13.57
N HIS A 230 -17.59 0.17 -13.58
CA HIS A 230 -16.94 -0.46 -14.76
C HIS A 230 -15.68 0.26 -15.28
N ILE A 231 -15.23 1.35 -14.67
CA ILE A 231 -13.93 1.91 -15.00
C ILE A 231 -12.90 1.34 -14.00
N ASP A 232 -11.93 0.60 -14.52
CA ASP A 232 -10.89 -0.06 -13.73
C ASP A 232 -9.96 0.99 -13.09
N GLU A 233 -9.89 1.02 -11.77
CA GLU A 233 -9.04 1.94 -10.99
C GLU A 233 -7.54 1.76 -11.36
N LEU A 234 -7.15 0.55 -11.72
CA LEU A 234 -5.75 0.29 -12.11
C LEU A 234 -5.45 0.81 -13.53
N MET A 235 -6.48 0.95 -14.37
CA MET A 235 -6.34 1.67 -15.64
C MET A 235 -6.10 3.17 -15.38
N LEU A 236 -6.87 3.76 -14.46
CA LEU A 236 -6.63 5.16 -14.06
C LEU A 236 -5.21 5.33 -13.51
N ALA A 237 -4.76 4.42 -12.67
CA ALA A 237 -3.38 4.44 -12.13
C ALA A 237 -2.35 4.41 -13.25
N GLY A 238 -2.52 3.52 -14.23
CA GLY A 238 -1.64 3.44 -15.39
C GLY A 238 -1.64 4.72 -16.22
N PHE A 239 -2.82 5.31 -16.42
CA PHE A 239 -2.97 6.56 -17.16
C PHE A 239 -2.25 7.73 -16.45
N LEU A 240 -2.45 7.86 -15.15
CA LEU A 240 -1.82 8.92 -14.35
C LEU A 240 -0.29 8.74 -14.24
N ARG A 241 0.18 7.49 -14.20
CA ARG A 241 1.60 7.15 -14.14
C ARG A 241 2.29 7.29 -15.49
N GLY A 242 1.54 7.16 -16.59
CA GLY A 242 2.08 7.10 -17.95
C GLY A 242 2.67 5.73 -18.28
N GLU A 243 2.35 4.69 -17.50
CA GLU A 243 2.76 3.29 -17.75
C GLU A 243 1.80 2.33 -17.05
N PRO A 244 1.57 1.13 -17.63
CA PRO A 244 0.64 0.16 -17.04
C PRO A 244 1.01 -0.26 -15.63
N VAL A 245 0.01 -0.53 -14.80
CA VAL A 245 0.22 -1.24 -13.54
C VAL A 245 0.48 -2.71 -13.87
N GLU A 246 1.59 -3.25 -13.39
CA GLU A 246 1.87 -4.68 -13.51
C GLU A 246 1.12 -5.45 -12.44
N LEU A 247 0.43 -6.52 -12.85
CA LEU A 247 -0.37 -7.37 -11.97
C LEU A 247 0.20 -8.77 -11.95
N VAL A 248 0.07 -9.45 -10.81
CA VAL A 248 0.40 -10.86 -10.68
C VAL A 248 -0.83 -11.60 -10.16
N ARG A 249 -1.02 -12.84 -10.62
CA ARG A 249 -2.13 -13.67 -10.16
C ARG A 249 -1.94 -14.05 -8.71
N CYS A 250 -3.01 -13.96 -7.95
CA CYS A 250 -3.06 -14.49 -6.59
C CYS A 250 -2.82 -16.00 -6.59
N LYS A 251 -2.42 -16.54 -5.44
CA LYS A 251 -2.08 -17.96 -5.29
C LYS A 251 -3.28 -18.81 -4.90
N THR A 252 -4.20 -18.24 -4.13
CA THR A 252 -5.32 -19.02 -3.53
C THR A 252 -6.69 -18.57 -4.01
N VAL A 253 -6.79 -17.41 -4.67
CA VAL A 253 -8.06 -16.87 -5.17
C VAL A 253 -7.90 -16.44 -6.63
N ASP A 254 -8.97 -16.46 -7.42
CA ASP A 254 -8.95 -16.09 -8.83
C ASP A 254 -9.01 -14.56 -9.00
N LEU A 255 -7.99 -13.90 -8.50
CA LEU A 255 -7.82 -12.44 -8.58
C LEU A 255 -6.39 -12.10 -9.00
N GLU A 256 -6.17 -10.84 -9.34
CA GLU A 256 -4.85 -10.29 -9.65
C GLU A 256 -4.60 -9.06 -8.79
N VAL A 257 -3.37 -8.90 -8.34
CA VAL A 257 -2.96 -7.80 -7.44
C VAL A 257 -1.75 -7.07 -8.04
N PRO A 258 -1.52 -5.79 -7.69
CA PRO A 258 -0.30 -5.10 -8.10
C PRO A 258 0.94 -5.90 -7.70
N ALA A 259 1.78 -6.20 -8.68
CA ALA A 259 2.94 -7.09 -8.54
C ALA A 259 3.99 -6.52 -7.58
N ASN A 260 3.99 -5.21 -7.37
CA ASN A 260 4.93 -4.47 -6.53
C ASN A 260 4.38 -4.06 -5.17
N ALA A 261 3.21 -4.57 -4.76
CA ALA A 261 2.69 -4.34 -3.41
C ALA A 261 3.67 -4.88 -2.36
N GLU A 262 3.76 -4.23 -1.21
CA GLU A 262 4.62 -4.73 -0.12
C GLU A 262 4.01 -5.97 0.55
N ILE A 263 2.68 -5.99 0.71
CA ILE A 263 1.96 -7.07 1.38
C ILE A 263 0.68 -7.37 0.59
N VAL A 264 0.34 -8.65 0.46
CA VAL A 264 -0.93 -9.10 -0.12
C VAL A 264 -1.59 -10.09 0.85
N LEU A 265 -2.86 -9.86 1.11
CA LEU A 265 -3.70 -10.77 1.89
C LEU A 265 -4.72 -11.38 0.94
N GLU A 266 -4.83 -12.70 0.91
CA GLU A 266 -5.80 -13.41 0.06
C GLU A 266 -6.81 -14.13 0.93
N GLY A 267 -8.08 -14.11 0.55
CA GLY A 267 -9.12 -14.75 1.34
C GLY A 267 -10.50 -14.59 0.73
N HIS A 268 -11.49 -14.63 1.58
CA HIS A 268 -12.90 -14.60 1.18
C HIS A 268 -13.74 -13.76 2.14
N VAL A 269 -14.83 -13.24 1.61
CA VAL A 269 -15.90 -12.62 2.39
C VAL A 269 -17.19 -13.38 2.08
N SER A 270 -17.96 -13.70 3.14
CA SER A 270 -19.26 -14.37 3.00
C SER A 270 -20.39 -13.47 3.53
N ARG A 271 -21.54 -13.51 2.85
CA ARG A 271 -22.70 -12.67 3.15
C ARG A 271 -23.21 -12.87 4.59
N ASP A 272 -23.17 -14.12 5.07
CA ASP A 272 -23.72 -14.49 6.36
C ASP A 272 -22.70 -14.45 7.50
N ASP A 273 -21.43 -14.17 7.21
CA ASP A 273 -20.36 -14.04 8.20
C ASP A 273 -20.18 -12.56 8.51
N VAL A 274 -20.92 -12.04 9.46
CA VAL A 274 -20.96 -10.62 9.83
C VAL A 274 -20.69 -10.42 11.31
N GLY A 275 -20.25 -9.23 11.68
CA GLY A 275 -20.08 -8.85 13.09
C GLY A 275 -19.95 -7.36 13.25
N LEU A 276 -19.84 -6.91 14.49
CA LEU A 276 -19.90 -5.50 14.86
C LEU A 276 -18.52 -4.84 14.75
N GLU A 277 -18.36 -3.96 13.74
CA GLU A 277 -17.15 -3.17 13.51
C GLU A 277 -17.29 -1.80 14.15
N GLY A 278 -16.23 -1.31 14.72
CA GLY A 278 -16.21 0.02 15.33
C GLY A 278 -16.55 0.03 16.80
N PRO A 279 -16.65 1.25 17.40
CA PRO A 279 -16.52 2.56 16.76
C PRO A 279 -15.13 2.84 16.18
N PHE A 280 -15.04 3.81 15.29
CA PHE A 280 -13.77 4.17 14.64
C PHE A 280 -13.57 5.69 14.71
N GLY A 281 -12.41 6.12 15.20
CA GLY A 281 -12.04 7.54 15.21
C GLY A 281 -11.74 8.02 13.80
N ASP A 282 -12.66 8.79 13.22
CA ASP A 282 -12.65 9.15 11.82
C ASP A 282 -12.00 10.53 11.57
N HIS A 283 -11.73 10.81 10.29
CA HIS A 283 -11.13 12.08 9.84
C HIS A 283 -11.97 13.32 10.21
N THR A 284 -13.24 13.15 10.49
CA THR A 284 -14.15 14.23 10.92
C THR A 284 -13.82 14.76 12.31
N GLY A 285 -13.00 14.05 13.10
CA GLY A 285 -12.73 14.35 14.49
C GLY A 285 -13.71 13.71 15.46
N TYR A 286 -14.61 12.87 14.96
CA TYR A 286 -15.64 12.18 15.76
C TYR A 286 -15.54 10.67 15.51
N TYR A 287 -16.04 9.89 16.48
CA TYR A 287 -16.17 8.44 16.31
C TYR A 287 -17.41 8.12 15.46
N THR A 288 -17.23 7.28 14.44
CA THR A 288 -18.37 6.67 13.76
C THR A 288 -18.94 5.56 14.66
N ALA A 289 -20.26 5.41 14.63
CA ALA A 289 -20.93 4.36 15.41
C ALA A 289 -20.51 2.97 14.97
N ALA A 290 -20.59 2.02 15.89
CA ALA A 290 -20.39 0.60 15.56
C ALA A 290 -21.57 0.10 14.72
N GLU A 291 -21.27 -0.66 13.66
CA GLU A 291 -22.26 -1.22 12.73
C GLU A 291 -21.83 -2.62 12.29
N GLU A 292 -22.79 -3.40 11.79
CA GLU A 292 -22.50 -4.74 11.29
C GLU A 292 -21.87 -4.68 9.89
N PHE A 293 -20.71 -5.34 9.74
CA PHE A 293 -20.01 -5.49 8.46
C PHE A 293 -19.59 -6.95 8.26
N PRO A 294 -19.41 -7.36 7.00
CA PRO A 294 -18.96 -8.72 6.72
C PRO A 294 -17.52 -8.95 7.17
N VAL A 295 -17.21 -10.22 7.44
CA VAL A 295 -15.88 -10.64 7.89
C VAL A 295 -15.06 -11.12 6.68
N PHE A 296 -13.83 -10.59 6.55
CA PHE A 296 -12.83 -11.10 5.61
C PHE A 296 -11.99 -12.16 6.34
N ARG A 297 -11.98 -13.39 5.79
CA ARG A 297 -11.22 -14.54 6.30
C ARG A 297 -9.98 -14.76 5.42
N LEU A 298 -8.81 -14.62 6.04
CA LEU A 298 -7.52 -14.78 5.34
C LEU A 298 -7.17 -16.23 5.03
N UNK A 299 -6.60 -16.33 3.88
CA UNK A 299 -6.12 -17.60 3.43
C UNK A 299 -4.64 -17.62 3.24
N UNK A 300 -3.88 -16.42 2.59
CA UNK A 300 -2.54 -16.34 2.40
C UNK A 300 -2.10 -14.96 2.70
N UNK A 301 -0.79 -14.85 3.04
CA UNK A 301 -0.23 -13.56 3.14
C UNK A 301 1.04 -13.63 2.43
N UNK A 302 1.27 -12.86 1.53
CA UNK A 302 2.47 -12.76 0.87
C UNK A 302 3.03 -11.45 1.22
N UNK A 303 4.33 -11.39 1.33
CA UNK A 303 4.97 -10.15 1.63
C UNK A 303 6.22 -10.06 0.83
N UNK A 304 6.69 -8.96 0.72
CA UNK A 304 7.93 -8.73 0.11
C UNK A 304 8.97 -9.01 1.12
N UNK A 305 9.98 -9.29 0.78
CA UNK A 305 11.03 -9.52 1.70
C UNK A 305 11.45 -8.21 2.28
N UNK A 306 11.67 -8.18 3.30
CA UNK A 306 12.14 -7.08 3.97
C UNK A 306 13.39 -6.73 3.35
N PRO A 307 13.87 -5.42 3.35
CA PRO A 307 15.22 -5.08 2.92
C PRO A 307 16.21 -5.63 3.93
N ARG A 308 17.19 -6.34 3.46
CA ARG A 308 18.27 -6.80 4.35
C ARG A 308 18.81 -5.57 5.09
N SER A 309 18.70 -5.56 6.40
CA SER A 309 19.28 -4.50 7.21
C SER A 309 20.77 -4.40 6.83
N SER A 310 21.21 -3.21 6.48
CA SER A 310 22.62 -2.94 6.24
C SER A 310 23.36 -2.89 7.59
N SER A 311 23.19 -3.91 8.41
CA SER A 311 24.05 -4.13 9.57
C SER A 311 25.32 -4.82 9.08
N ALA A 312 26.01 -4.19 8.14
CA ALA A 312 27.42 -4.47 7.96
C ALA A 312 28.11 -3.72 9.09
N SER A 313 28.15 -4.37 10.23
CA SER A 313 29.12 -4.04 11.28
C SER A 313 30.48 -3.89 10.59
N PRO A 314 31.18 -2.76 10.74
CA PRO A 314 32.53 -2.66 10.18
C PRO A 314 33.35 -3.76 10.86
N ARG A 315 33.79 -4.72 10.08
CA ARG A 315 34.76 -5.73 10.57
C ARG A 315 35.91 -4.94 11.17
N ARG A 316 36.03 -4.97 12.50
CA ARG A 316 37.24 -4.49 13.19
C ARG A 316 38.40 -5.23 12.54
N ARG A 317 39.22 -4.50 11.80
CA ARG A 317 40.52 -4.97 11.40
C ARG A 317 41.32 -5.15 12.68
N THR A 318 41.53 -6.40 13.11
CA THR A 318 42.54 -6.72 14.11
C THR A 318 43.88 -6.27 13.57
N PRO A 319 44.66 -5.48 14.34
CA PRO A 319 46.01 -5.13 13.92
C PRO A 319 46.80 -6.40 13.79
N GLY A 320 47.38 -6.64 12.63
CA GLY A 320 48.23 -7.78 12.38
C GLY A 320 49.37 -7.85 13.41
N SER A 321 49.56 -8.98 13.98
CA SER A 321 50.74 -9.31 14.82
C SER A 321 51.98 -9.08 13.97
N GLY A 322 52.68 -7.99 14.25
CA GLY A 322 53.96 -7.69 13.62
C GLY A 322 54.98 -8.72 14.08
N ARG A 323 55.51 -9.48 13.13
CA ARG A 323 56.69 -10.32 13.36
C ARG A 323 57.84 -9.39 13.72
N ARG A 324 58.45 -9.66 14.90
CA ARG A 324 59.74 -9.09 15.29
C ARG A 324 60.84 -9.76 14.45
N PRO A 325 61.80 -9.02 13.87
CA PRO A 325 62.97 -9.65 13.30
C PRO A 325 63.94 -10.05 14.41
N SER A 326 64.42 -11.29 14.35
CA SER A 326 65.52 -11.78 15.17
C SER A 326 66.82 -11.13 14.70
N GLY A 327 67.41 -10.32 15.55
CA GLY A 327 68.72 -9.73 15.33
C GLY A 327 69.75 -10.43 16.20
N SER A 328 70.78 -10.99 15.57
CA SER A 328 71.91 -11.71 16.13
C SER A 328 72.89 -10.81 16.91
N SER A 329 73.46 -11.47 17.92
CA SER A 329 74.55 -11.06 18.81
C SER A 329 75.77 -10.39 18.20
N SER A 330 76.38 -9.47 18.89
CA SER A 330 77.85 -9.45 19.04
C SER A 330 78.29 -8.65 20.27
N ARG A 331 79.21 -9.27 20.99
CA ARG A 331 79.98 -8.83 22.16
C ARG A 331 80.71 -7.50 21.97
N ARG A 332 80.94 -6.74 23.01
CA ARG A 332 82.20 -6.49 23.73
C ARG A 332 82.08 -5.31 24.69
N SER A 333 82.40 -5.62 25.92
CA SER A 333 83.45 -5.18 26.86
C SER A 333 83.64 -3.65 27.06
N ARG A 334 83.36 -3.17 28.19
CA ARG A 334 84.10 -2.65 29.36
C ARG A 334 83.12 -2.05 30.36
#